data_3a8fcad7804138c1082b35c1be8220e4
#
_entry.id   3a8fcad7804138c1082b35c1be8220e4
#
_cell.length_a   1.000
_cell.length_b   1.000
_cell.length_c   1.000
_cell.angle_alpha   90.00
_cell.angle_beta   90.00
_cell.angle_gamma   90.00
#
_symmetry.space_group_name_H-M   'P 1'
#
loop_
_entity.id
_entity.type
_entity.pdbx_description
1 polymer ?
#
loop_
_entity_poly.entity_id
_entity_poly.type
_entity_poly.pdbx_seq_one_letter_code
_entity_poly.pdbx_strand_id
1 'polypeptide(L)'
;MQNGKIKLEAYREVAPEGLLDLAYRMSERLKGKTFTHVSSTRWGGGVAEMLHRLIPLFEDVGRDVRWDVIEGTPEFYQVTKSFHNALQGETQIITSEMLDAYLKVNRMNGRKMNLDADFVVIHDPQPAALIYKKKKNSRWLWRCHIDASHPQRKVWNFLKDYVSL
;
A
#
# COMPACT_ATOMS: atom_id res chain seq x y z
N MET A 1 -0.03 -25.02 -16.24
CA MET A 1 -1.15 -24.64 -15.35
C MET A 1 -1.86 -23.47 -16.00
N GLN A 2 -3.14 -23.62 -16.37
CA GLN A 2 -3.92 -22.55 -16.99
C GLN A 2 -4.02 -21.38 -16.02
N ASN A 3 -3.54 -20.21 -16.42
CA ASN A 3 -3.76 -18.93 -15.74
C ASN A 3 -5.25 -18.55 -15.88
N GLY A 4 -6.13 -19.27 -15.17
CA GLY A 4 -7.52 -18.85 -15.05
C GLY A 4 -7.55 -17.50 -14.33
N LYS A 5 -8.15 -16.48 -14.96
CA LYS A 5 -8.38 -15.19 -14.29
C LYS A 5 -9.12 -15.46 -12.98
N ILE A 6 -8.59 -14.92 -11.87
CA ILE A 6 -9.26 -14.98 -10.57
C ILE A 6 -10.58 -14.21 -10.72
N LYS A 7 -11.69 -14.83 -10.31
CA LYS A 7 -13.03 -14.24 -10.38
C LYS A 7 -13.62 -14.11 -8.98
N LEU A 8 -14.29 -13.01 -8.72
CA LEU A 8 -14.97 -12.78 -7.44
C LEU A 8 -16.04 -13.85 -7.18
N GLU A 9 -16.75 -14.28 -8.22
CA GLU A 9 -17.79 -15.28 -8.11
C GLU A 9 -17.29 -16.64 -7.59
N ALA A 10 -16.02 -16.99 -7.82
CA ALA A 10 -15.43 -18.22 -7.31
C ALA A 10 -15.38 -18.29 -5.76
N TYR A 11 -15.58 -17.19 -5.09
CA TYR A 11 -15.62 -17.12 -3.63
C TYR A 11 -17.03 -17.25 -3.03
N ARG A 12 -18.09 -17.39 -3.85
CA ARG A 12 -19.48 -17.36 -3.38
C ARG A 12 -19.79 -18.42 -2.32
N GLU A 13 -19.26 -19.62 -2.46
CA GLU A 13 -19.53 -20.72 -1.53
C GLU A 13 -18.75 -20.62 -0.20
N VAL A 14 -17.66 -19.83 -0.17
CA VAL A 14 -16.77 -19.70 1.00
C VAL A 14 -16.83 -18.34 1.66
N ALA A 15 -17.38 -17.35 0.99
CA ALA A 15 -17.55 -16.01 1.54
C ALA A 15 -18.78 -15.93 2.45
N PRO A 16 -18.75 -15.07 3.48
CA PRO A 16 -19.93 -14.76 4.25
C PRO A 16 -21.10 -14.33 3.37
N GLU A 17 -22.33 -14.70 3.78
CA GLU A 17 -23.56 -14.35 3.06
C GLU A 17 -23.63 -12.83 2.81
N GLY A 18 -24.03 -12.44 1.58
CA GLY A 18 -24.16 -11.04 1.18
C GLY A 18 -22.86 -10.29 0.90
N LEU A 19 -21.68 -10.86 1.20
CA LEU A 19 -20.40 -10.16 1.01
C LEU A 19 -20.09 -9.89 -0.47
N LEU A 20 -20.34 -10.87 -1.35
CA LEU A 20 -20.12 -10.69 -2.79
C LEU A 20 -21.07 -9.65 -3.38
N ASP A 21 -22.33 -9.70 -2.96
CA ASP A 21 -23.33 -8.74 -3.41
C ASP A 21 -23.00 -7.32 -2.94
N LEU A 22 -22.45 -7.18 -1.73
CA LEU A 22 -21.91 -5.92 -1.26
C LEU A 22 -20.74 -5.46 -2.13
N ALA A 23 -19.79 -6.36 -2.45
CA ALA A 23 -18.64 -6.04 -3.29
C ALA A 23 -19.07 -5.57 -4.69
N TYR A 24 -20.03 -6.25 -5.32
CA TYR A 24 -20.60 -5.83 -6.61
C TYR A 24 -21.29 -4.46 -6.51
N ARG A 25 -22.14 -4.23 -5.50
CA ARG A 25 -22.79 -2.92 -5.28
C ARG A 25 -21.78 -1.80 -5.06
N MET A 26 -20.72 -2.04 -4.26
CA MET A 26 -19.67 -1.05 -4.05
C MET A 26 -18.88 -0.78 -5.33
N SER A 27 -18.59 -1.82 -6.10
CA SER A 27 -17.94 -1.68 -7.40
C SER A 27 -18.76 -0.77 -8.33
N GLU A 28 -20.06 -0.98 -8.47
CA GLU A 28 -20.91 -0.11 -9.32
C GLU A 28 -20.87 1.36 -8.87
N ARG A 29 -20.85 1.64 -7.57
CA ARG A 29 -20.72 3.01 -7.02
C ARG A 29 -19.37 3.66 -7.37
N LEU A 30 -18.35 2.86 -7.65
CA LEU A 30 -17.00 3.30 -8.01
C LEU A 30 -16.74 3.20 -9.51
N LYS A 31 -17.78 3.08 -10.33
CA LYS A 31 -17.67 3.01 -11.79
C LYS A 31 -16.95 4.23 -12.35
N GLY A 32 -16.00 4.02 -13.26
CA GLY A 32 -15.16 5.07 -13.85
C GLY A 32 -14.08 5.63 -12.94
N LYS A 33 -13.94 5.11 -11.70
CA LYS A 33 -12.86 5.48 -10.79
C LYS A 33 -11.61 4.64 -11.01
N THR A 34 -10.47 5.29 -10.92
CA THR A 34 -9.14 4.68 -11.08
C THR A 34 -8.47 4.44 -9.74
N PHE A 35 -7.74 3.33 -9.62
CA PHE A 35 -7.06 2.92 -8.41
C PHE A 35 -5.59 2.67 -8.68
N THR A 36 -4.73 3.10 -7.76
CA THR A 36 -3.31 2.75 -7.75
C THR A 36 -2.93 2.22 -6.39
N HIS A 37 -2.46 0.97 -6.33
CA HIS A 37 -1.84 0.40 -5.13
C HIS A 37 -0.32 0.58 -5.22
N VAL A 38 0.32 0.96 -4.11
CA VAL A 38 1.78 1.10 -4.04
C VAL A 38 2.31 0.28 -2.88
N SER A 39 3.24 -0.61 -3.15
CA SER A 39 3.90 -1.46 -2.16
C SER A 39 5.43 -1.41 -2.28
N SER A 40 6.12 -2.09 -1.37
CA SER A 40 7.59 -2.13 -1.35
C SER A 40 8.20 -3.24 -2.21
N THR A 41 7.43 -4.25 -2.58
CA THR A 41 7.89 -5.39 -3.38
C THR A 41 6.76 -5.99 -4.21
N ARG A 42 7.12 -6.56 -5.36
CA ARG A 42 6.21 -7.34 -6.21
C ARG A 42 6.14 -8.81 -5.79
N TRP A 43 7.17 -9.32 -5.15
CA TRP A 43 7.34 -10.73 -4.81
C TRP A 43 7.82 -10.88 -3.38
N GLY A 44 7.36 -11.96 -2.75
CA GLY A 44 7.68 -12.26 -1.36
C GLY A 44 6.97 -11.35 -0.34
N GLY A 45 6.54 -11.95 0.75
CA GLY A 45 5.81 -11.29 1.83
C GLY A 45 4.30 -11.18 1.60
N GLY A 46 3.56 -11.10 2.71
CA GLY A 46 2.10 -11.20 2.73
C GLY A 46 1.38 -10.09 1.94
N VAL A 47 1.93 -8.88 1.88
CA VAL A 47 1.33 -7.78 1.12
C VAL A 47 1.37 -8.07 -0.39
N ALA A 48 2.50 -8.56 -0.90
CA ALA A 48 2.61 -8.92 -2.31
C ALA A 48 1.67 -10.09 -2.65
N GLU A 49 1.62 -11.13 -1.81
CA GLU A 49 0.73 -12.28 -1.99
C GLU A 49 -0.74 -11.85 -1.99
N MET A 50 -1.13 -10.98 -1.06
CA MET A 50 -2.49 -10.41 -1.03
C MET A 50 -2.78 -9.63 -2.31
N LEU A 51 -1.88 -8.76 -2.77
CA LEU A 51 -2.09 -7.93 -3.95
C LEU A 51 -2.16 -8.76 -5.24
N HIS A 52 -1.41 -9.86 -5.35
CA HIS A 52 -1.54 -10.80 -6.46
C HIS A 52 -2.94 -11.42 -6.57
N ARG A 53 -3.70 -11.47 -5.48
CA ARG A 53 -5.11 -11.91 -5.49
C ARG A 53 -6.08 -10.75 -5.61
N LEU A 54 -5.82 -9.65 -4.92
CA LEU A 54 -6.73 -8.51 -4.84
C LEU A 54 -6.84 -7.76 -6.18
N ILE A 55 -5.70 -7.51 -6.87
CA ILE A 55 -5.71 -6.77 -8.13
C ILE A 55 -6.58 -7.44 -9.20
N PRO A 56 -6.45 -8.76 -9.49
CA PRO A 56 -7.35 -9.43 -10.42
C PRO A 56 -8.83 -9.39 -10.03
N LEU A 57 -9.16 -9.34 -8.73
CA LEU A 57 -10.55 -9.19 -8.29
C LEU A 57 -11.10 -7.79 -8.58
N PHE A 58 -10.29 -6.72 -8.44
CA PHE A 58 -10.68 -5.38 -8.88
C PHE A 58 -10.94 -5.34 -10.38
N GLU A 59 -10.08 -5.98 -11.17
CA GLU A 59 -10.25 -6.09 -12.62
C GLU A 59 -11.52 -6.88 -13.00
N ASP A 60 -11.79 -7.99 -12.31
CA ASP A 60 -12.97 -8.83 -12.54
C ASP A 60 -14.29 -8.07 -12.33
N VAL A 61 -14.34 -7.20 -11.33
CA VAL A 61 -15.49 -6.31 -11.11
C VAL A 61 -15.46 -5.04 -11.95
N GLY A 62 -14.59 -4.97 -12.96
CA GLY A 62 -14.53 -3.90 -13.94
C GLY A 62 -13.91 -2.61 -13.44
N ARG A 63 -12.99 -2.65 -12.49
CA ARG A 63 -12.25 -1.48 -11.98
C ARG A 63 -10.93 -1.31 -12.70
N ASP A 64 -10.60 -0.06 -13.04
CA ASP A 64 -9.27 0.32 -13.53
C ASP A 64 -8.32 0.40 -12.33
N VAL A 65 -7.43 -0.57 -12.22
CA VAL A 65 -6.51 -0.73 -11.09
C VAL A 65 -5.08 -0.96 -11.56
N ARG A 66 -4.15 -0.27 -10.92
CA ARG A 66 -2.71 -0.48 -11.12
C ARG A 66 -2.06 -0.85 -9.80
N TRP A 67 -0.99 -1.60 -9.91
CA TRP A 67 -0.12 -1.90 -8.79
C TRP A 67 1.31 -1.54 -9.14
N ASP A 68 1.83 -0.53 -8.47
CA ASP A 68 3.20 -0.04 -8.59
C ASP A 68 4.03 -0.45 -7.39
N VAL A 69 5.33 -0.59 -7.59
CA VAL A 69 6.30 -0.94 -6.54
C VAL A 69 7.38 0.11 -6.50
N ILE A 70 7.74 0.58 -5.29
CA ILE A 70 8.83 1.53 -5.15
C ILE A 70 10.19 0.84 -5.40
N GLU A 71 11.10 1.59 -6.02
CA GLU A 71 12.49 1.18 -6.19
C GLU A 71 13.30 1.71 -5.00
N GLY A 72 13.95 0.81 -4.27
CA GLY A 72 14.80 1.15 -3.13
C GLY A 72 16.21 0.59 -3.27
N THR A 73 17.16 1.21 -2.57
CA THR A 73 18.50 0.67 -2.38
C THR A 73 18.51 -0.35 -1.23
N PRO A 74 19.52 -1.22 -1.13
CA PRO A 74 19.68 -2.10 0.03
C PRO A 74 19.65 -1.33 1.37
N GLU A 75 20.29 -0.16 1.42
CA GLU A 75 20.26 0.73 2.58
C GLU A 75 18.82 1.18 2.95
N PHE A 76 18.05 1.60 1.95
CA PHE A 76 16.65 1.98 2.16
C PHE A 76 15.83 0.83 2.77
N TYR A 77 16.03 -0.40 2.30
CA TYR A 77 15.31 -1.54 2.85
C TYR A 77 15.77 -1.91 4.26
N GLN A 78 17.04 -1.68 4.61
CA GLN A 78 17.51 -1.81 5.99
C GLN A 78 16.85 -0.77 6.90
N VAL A 79 16.79 0.49 6.47
CA VAL A 79 16.10 1.57 7.20
C VAL A 79 14.64 1.24 7.43
N THR A 80 13.93 0.83 6.38
CA THR A 80 12.49 0.54 6.50
C THR A 80 12.21 -0.75 7.27
N LYS A 81 13.15 -1.69 7.33
CA LYS A 81 13.09 -2.83 8.24
C LYS A 81 13.19 -2.38 9.69
N SER A 82 14.09 -1.42 10.00
CA SER A 82 14.15 -0.82 11.33
C SER A 82 12.85 -0.09 11.69
N PHE A 83 12.21 0.58 10.72
CA PHE A 83 10.89 1.18 10.94
C PHE A 83 9.82 0.13 11.24
N HIS A 84 9.82 -0.98 10.49
CA HIS A 84 8.91 -2.10 10.72
C HIS A 84 9.04 -2.63 12.16
N ASN A 85 10.25 -2.95 12.57
CA ASN A 85 10.55 -3.46 13.91
C ASN A 85 10.16 -2.45 15.01
N ALA A 86 10.47 -1.17 14.78
CA ALA A 86 10.11 -0.10 15.70
C ALA A 86 8.59 0.12 15.82
N LEU A 87 7.84 -0.08 14.74
CA LEU A 87 6.37 -0.03 14.77
C LEU A 87 5.78 -1.18 15.58
N GLN A 88 6.42 -2.34 15.56
CA GLN A 88 6.04 -3.52 16.37
C GLN A 88 6.50 -3.40 17.84
N GLY A 89 7.11 -2.29 18.24
CA GLY A 89 7.53 -2.03 19.62
C GLY A 89 8.98 -2.38 19.95
N GLU A 90 9.75 -2.88 18.97
CA GLU A 90 11.18 -3.11 19.19
C GLU A 90 11.96 -1.78 19.31
N THR A 91 12.91 -1.73 20.24
CA THR A 91 13.80 -0.58 20.34
C THR A 91 14.80 -0.57 19.19
N GLN A 92 14.72 0.43 18.33
CA GLN A 92 15.60 0.63 17.19
C GLN A 92 16.35 1.96 17.31
N ILE A 93 17.62 1.97 16.88
CA ILE A 93 18.39 3.22 16.74
C ILE A 93 18.02 3.83 15.40
N ILE A 94 17.35 4.96 15.44
CA ILE A 94 16.92 5.70 14.23
C ILE A 94 17.67 7.03 14.21
N THR A 95 18.52 7.21 13.19
CA THR A 95 19.32 8.43 13.01
C THR A 95 18.67 9.39 12.02
N SER A 96 19.14 10.63 11.95
CA SER A 96 18.71 11.62 10.95
C SER A 96 19.04 11.18 9.54
N GLU A 97 20.20 10.56 9.34
CA GLU A 97 20.68 10.06 8.05
C GLU A 97 19.74 8.96 7.52
N MET A 98 19.23 8.09 8.41
CA MET A 98 18.25 7.07 8.03
C MET A 98 16.92 7.71 7.58
N LEU A 99 16.47 8.76 8.26
CA LEU A 99 15.26 9.50 7.89
C LEU A 99 15.44 10.19 6.55
N ASP A 100 16.60 10.81 6.32
CA ASP A 100 16.94 11.46 5.05
C ASP A 100 17.05 10.47 3.89
N ALA A 101 17.67 9.30 4.11
CA ALA A 101 17.74 8.22 3.13
C ALA A 101 16.34 7.74 2.73
N TYR A 102 15.46 7.53 3.71
CA TYR A 102 14.06 7.18 3.48
C TYR A 102 13.32 8.22 2.64
N LEU A 103 13.44 9.50 2.98
CA LEU A 103 12.79 10.58 2.25
C LEU A 103 13.35 10.75 0.84
N LYS A 104 14.68 10.60 0.67
CA LYS A 104 15.34 10.67 -0.65
C LYS A 104 14.79 9.62 -1.61
N VAL A 105 14.65 8.36 -1.17
CA VAL A 105 14.11 7.27 -2.00
C VAL A 105 12.64 7.54 -2.33
N ASN A 106 11.83 7.95 -1.39
CA ASN A 106 10.43 8.31 -1.65
C ASN A 106 10.31 9.46 -2.67
N ARG A 107 11.15 10.51 -2.55
CA ARG A 107 11.18 11.62 -3.54
C ARG A 107 11.60 11.14 -4.93
N MET A 108 12.59 10.26 -5.01
CA MET A 108 13.03 9.67 -6.28
C MET A 108 11.88 8.90 -6.95
N ASN A 109 11.20 8.04 -6.20
CA ASN A 109 10.06 7.28 -6.71
C ASN A 109 8.90 8.20 -7.12
N GLY A 110 8.57 9.20 -6.31
CA GLY A 110 7.49 10.12 -6.63
C GLY A 110 7.73 10.96 -7.90
N ARG A 111 8.97 11.10 -8.37
CA ARG A 111 9.28 11.74 -9.66
C ARG A 111 9.05 10.79 -10.84
N LYS A 112 9.22 9.48 -10.64
CA LYS A 112 9.12 8.46 -11.69
C LYS A 112 7.71 7.87 -11.80
N MET A 113 7.02 7.71 -10.68
CA MET A 113 5.73 7.02 -10.60
C MET A 113 4.60 7.93 -11.08
N ASN A 114 3.70 7.36 -11.87
CA ASN A 114 2.42 8.00 -12.16
C ASN A 114 1.40 7.67 -11.06
N LEU A 115 1.24 8.59 -10.12
CA LEU A 115 0.29 8.45 -9.00
C LEU A 115 -1.02 9.23 -9.25
N ASP A 116 -1.32 9.50 -10.52
CA ASP A 116 -2.56 10.16 -10.92
C ASP A 116 -3.69 9.14 -10.99
N ALA A 117 -4.45 9.05 -9.91
CA ALA A 117 -5.61 8.18 -9.76
C ALA A 117 -6.61 8.81 -8.80
N ASP A 118 -7.90 8.43 -8.90
CA ASP A 118 -8.93 8.85 -7.94
C ASP A 118 -8.61 8.34 -6.52
N PHE A 119 -8.10 7.11 -6.44
CA PHE A 119 -7.70 6.46 -5.19
C PHE A 119 -6.28 5.95 -5.28
N VAL A 120 -5.45 6.34 -4.32
CA VAL A 120 -4.09 5.80 -4.14
C VAL A 120 -4.02 5.09 -2.80
N VAL A 121 -3.70 3.80 -2.82
CA VAL A 121 -3.57 2.97 -1.61
C VAL A 121 -2.09 2.68 -1.37
N ILE A 122 -1.57 3.24 -0.30
CA ILE A 122 -0.19 3.08 0.13
C ILE A 122 -0.13 1.93 1.14
N HIS A 123 0.65 0.91 0.84
CA HIS A 123 0.81 -0.27 1.69
C HIS A 123 2.08 -0.15 2.53
N ASP A 124 1.92 -0.18 3.84
CA ASP A 124 2.98 -0.13 4.84
C ASP A 124 3.80 1.18 4.87
N PRO A 125 4.78 1.32 5.77
CA PRO A 125 5.53 2.57 5.93
C PRO A 125 6.51 2.86 4.78
N GLN A 126 6.94 1.86 3.99
CA GLN A 126 7.99 2.07 2.99
C GLN A 126 7.64 3.18 1.98
N PRO A 127 6.46 3.17 1.33
CA PRO A 127 6.07 4.22 0.40
C PRO A 127 5.28 5.37 1.03
N ALA A 128 5.16 5.45 2.36
CA ALA A 128 4.24 6.39 3.00
C ALA A 128 4.55 7.86 2.68
N ALA A 129 5.83 8.22 2.58
CA ALA A 129 6.19 9.60 2.26
C ALA A 129 5.90 10.01 0.80
N LEU A 130 5.39 9.12 -0.05
CA LEU A 130 4.87 9.50 -1.37
C LEU A 130 3.66 10.44 -1.29
N ILE A 131 3.05 10.59 -0.11
CA ILE A 131 1.90 11.48 0.14
C ILE A 131 2.12 12.92 -0.35
N TYR A 132 3.36 13.39 -0.41
CA TYR A 132 3.66 14.72 -0.96
C TYR A 132 3.22 14.90 -2.43
N LYS A 133 2.94 13.80 -3.14
CA LYS A 133 2.39 13.80 -4.50
C LYS A 133 0.86 13.88 -4.54
N LYS A 134 0.18 13.85 -3.39
CA LYS A 134 -1.29 13.89 -3.33
C LYS A 134 -1.82 15.14 -4.02
N LYS A 135 -2.71 14.92 -4.99
CA LYS A 135 -3.48 15.98 -5.63
C LYS A 135 -4.77 16.27 -4.85
N LYS A 136 -5.29 17.50 -4.96
CA LYS A 136 -6.48 17.95 -4.22
C LYS A 136 -7.70 17.03 -4.41
N ASN A 137 -7.88 16.49 -5.60
CA ASN A 137 -9.06 15.68 -5.95
C ASN A 137 -8.81 14.16 -5.82
N SER A 138 -7.63 13.74 -5.39
CA SER A 138 -7.27 12.34 -5.19
C SER A 138 -7.46 11.95 -3.73
N ARG A 139 -7.98 10.75 -3.49
CA ARG A 139 -8.10 10.17 -2.16
C ARG A 139 -6.94 9.23 -1.93
N TRP A 140 -6.21 9.47 -0.85
CA TRP A 140 -5.10 8.63 -0.45
C TRP A 140 -5.46 7.88 0.82
N LEU A 141 -5.15 6.58 0.84
CA LEU A 141 -5.36 5.68 1.96
C LEU A 141 -4.02 5.06 2.33
N TRP A 142 -3.67 5.11 3.58
CA TRP A 142 -2.57 4.33 4.10
C TRP A 142 -3.11 3.05 4.74
N ARG A 143 -2.64 1.89 4.27
CA ARG A 143 -2.97 0.60 4.84
C ARG A 143 -1.74 -0.01 5.49
N CYS A 144 -1.70 0.03 6.81
CA CYS A 144 -0.69 -0.63 7.60
C CYS A 144 -1.04 -2.11 7.76
N HIS A 145 -0.09 -2.98 7.45
CA HIS A 145 -0.20 -4.43 7.65
C HIS A 145 0.66 -4.90 8.83
N ILE A 146 1.27 -3.96 9.53
CA ILE A 146 2.15 -4.18 10.69
C ILE A 146 1.33 -3.91 11.94
N ASP A 147 1.50 -4.72 12.99
CA ASP A 147 0.99 -4.36 14.30
C ASP A 147 1.72 -3.09 14.80
N ALA A 148 0.97 -2.03 14.98
CA ALA A 148 1.46 -0.74 15.45
C ALA A 148 0.75 -0.32 16.76
N SER A 149 0.33 -1.29 17.58
CA SER A 149 -0.36 -1.02 18.85
C SER A 149 0.53 -0.33 19.87
N HIS A 150 1.83 -0.63 19.87
CA HIS A 150 2.82 -0.08 20.81
C HIS A 150 4.10 0.39 20.09
N PRO A 151 3.99 1.34 19.15
CA PRO A 151 5.13 1.74 18.34
C PRO A 151 6.15 2.55 19.12
N GLN A 152 7.41 2.43 18.72
CA GLN A 152 8.46 3.33 19.21
C GLN A 152 8.13 4.77 18.81
N ARG A 153 8.02 5.67 19.78
CA ARG A 153 7.54 7.05 19.59
C ARG A 153 8.29 7.83 18.51
N LYS A 154 9.62 7.67 18.42
CA LYS A 154 10.43 8.40 17.43
C LYS A 154 10.01 8.08 16.00
N VAL A 155 9.82 6.80 15.67
CA VAL A 155 9.38 6.36 14.34
C VAL A 155 7.95 6.75 14.09
N TRP A 156 7.05 6.52 15.07
CA TRP A 156 5.66 6.90 14.92
C TRP A 156 5.48 8.42 14.70
N ASN A 157 6.17 9.25 15.50
CA ASN A 157 6.11 10.71 15.34
C ASN A 157 6.62 11.20 13.99
N PHE A 158 7.60 10.52 13.42
CA PHE A 158 8.07 10.81 12.06
C PHE A 158 7.05 10.36 11.00
N LEU A 159 6.55 9.14 11.08
CA LEU A 159 5.64 8.58 10.08
C LEU A 159 4.26 9.21 10.09
N LYS A 160 3.74 9.61 11.26
CA LYS A 160 2.40 10.21 11.36
C LYS A 160 2.22 11.43 10.46
N ASP A 161 3.27 12.20 10.20
CA ASP A 161 3.22 13.37 9.33
C ASP A 161 2.94 13.00 7.85
N TYR A 162 3.10 11.72 7.49
CA TYR A 162 2.85 11.17 6.16
C TYR A 162 1.60 10.30 6.08
N VAL A 163 1.05 9.86 7.21
CA VAL A 163 -0.08 8.92 7.23
C VAL A 163 -1.33 9.47 7.91
N SER A 164 -1.22 10.58 8.63
CA SER A 164 -2.36 11.33 9.18
C SER A 164 -2.86 12.32 8.15
N LEU A 165 -3.91 11.96 7.44
CA LEU A 165 -4.50 12.74 6.35
C LEU A 165 -5.74 13.50 6.82
#